data_3c3d1104a34e275fe5ec1b621ae6274e
#
_entry.id   3c3d1104a34e275fe5ec1b621ae6274e
#
_cell.length_a   1.000
_cell.length_b   1.000
_cell.length_c   1.000
_cell.angle_alpha   90.00
_cell.angle_beta   90.00
_cell.angle_gamma   90.00
#
_symmetry.space_group_name_H-M   'P 1'
#
loop_
_entity.id
_entity.type
_entity.pdbx_description
1 polymer ?
#
loop_
_entity_poly.entity_id
_entity_poly.type
_entity_poly.pdbx_seq_one_letter_code
_entity_poly.pdbx_strand_id
1 'polypeptide(L)'
;LFIDEVHRLPPEGQEKLFHFMDNGSWRRLGESADERSATVRLIFASTEDLEKHFLATFIRRIPVIVKILPIAERGQFERLAFIHHFFRREAQRLNHDLALDGEIVSQLMRETLEGNVGGLENLIRNICASAWTFGERDSGLLHIKAGLLPDRLLADAPFTLQQNSERVMIYRDGDAQPLFSGRHHEY
;
A
#
# COMPACT_ATOMS: atom_id res chain seq x y z
N LEU A 1 -11.34 11.44 15.98
CA LEU A 1 -11.01 12.38 14.91
C LEU A 1 -9.70 11.95 14.26
N PHE A 2 -9.68 11.81 12.92
CA PHE A 2 -8.49 11.57 12.13
C PHE A 2 -8.11 12.86 11.40
N ILE A 3 -6.83 13.27 11.49
CA ILE A 3 -6.29 14.44 10.80
C ILE A 3 -5.12 13.96 9.95
N ASP A 4 -5.31 13.98 8.64
CA ASP A 4 -4.30 13.65 7.66
C ASP A 4 -3.44 14.87 7.31
N GLU A 5 -2.20 14.63 6.91
CA GLU A 5 -1.22 15.67 6.55
C GLU A 5 -1.10 16.77 7.63
N VAL A 6 -1.07 16.34 8.90
CA VAL A 6 -1.10 17.27 10.06
C VAL A 6 0.08 18.25 10.06
N HIS A 7 1.18 17.96 9.35
CA HIS A 7 2.32 18.86 9.18
C HIS A 7 1.95 20.17 8.43
N ARG A 8 0.82 20.18 7.71
CA ARG A 8 0.32 21.39 7.04
C ARG A 8 -0.33 22.39 7.98
N LEU A 9 -0.54 22.02 9.23
CA LEU A 9 -1.02 22.97 10.22
C LEU A 9 0.06 24.01 10.53
N PRO A 10 -0.26 25.32 10.42
CA PRO A 10 0.65 26.36 10.84
C PRO A 10 0.89 26.29 12.35
N PRO A 11 1.99 26.91 12.89
CA PRO A 11 2.31 26.85 14.32
C PRO A 11 1.14 27.20 15.23
N GLU A 12 0.33 28.22 14.87
CA GLU A 12 -0.84 28.63 15.65
C GLU A 12 -1.95 27.54 15.65
N GLY A 13 -2.04 26.79 14.56
CA GLY A 13 -2.96 25.63 14.46
C GLY A 13 -2.51 24.47 15.34
N GLN A 14 -1.20 24.21 15.36
CA GLN A 14 -0.60 23.21 16.24
C GLN A 14 -0.80 23.61 17.71
N GLU A 15 -0.61 24.90 18.08
CA GLU A 15 -0.84 25.39 19.43
C GLU A 15 -2.29 25.21 19.89
N LYS A 16 -3.26 25.52 19.05
CA LYS A 16 -4.68 25.29 19.36
C LYS A 16 -5.01 23.81 19.55
N LEU A 17 -4.40 22.96 18.72
CA LEU A 17 -4.62 21.52 18.77
C LEU A 17 -4.03 20.90 20.04
N PHE A 18 -2.81 21.29 20.44
CA PHE A 18 -2.26 20.78 21.69
C PHE A 18 -3.00 21.31 22.93
N HIS A 19 -3.50 22.56 22.89
CA HIS A 19 -4.35 23.06 23.96
C HIS A 19 -5.62 22.21 24.12
N PHE A 20 -6.23 21.83 23.00
CA PHE A 20 -7.35 20.89 23.04
C PHE A 20 -6.96 19.51 23.58
N MET A 21 -5.76 19.02 23.23
CA MET A 21 -5.25 17.72 23.75
C MET A 21 -5.05 17.75 25.26
N ASP A 22 -4.60 18.89 25.81
CA ASP A 22 -4.36 19.04 27.26
C ASP A 22 -5.66 19.22 28.06
N ASN A 23 -6.59 20.02 27.54
CA ASN A 23 -7.74 20.49 28.31
C ASN A 23 -9.08 19.85 27.86
N GLY A 24 -9.11 19.22 26.69
CA GLY A 24 -10.35 18.70 26.09
C GLY A 24 -11.32 19.81 25.68
N SER A 25 -10.89 21.08 25.68
CA SER A 25 -11.74 22.22 25.42
C SER A 25 -11.25 23.06 24.23
N TRP A 26 -12.18 23.74 23.57
CA TRP A 26 -11.91 24.59 22.41
C TRP A 26 -12.92 25.72 22.28
N ARG A 27 -12.54 26.79 21.60
CA ARG A 27 -13.40 27.95 21.30
C ARG A 27 -13.45 28.18 19.78
N ARG A 28 -14.61 28.60 19.32
CA ARG A 28 -14.72 29.06 17.93
C ARG A 28 -14.00 30.39 17.72
N LEU A 29 -13.41 30.57 16.56
CA LEU A 29 -12.82 31.85 16.18
C LEU A 29 -13.92 32.93 16.19
N GLY A 30 -13.67 34.03 16.92
CA GLY A 30 -14.60 35.16 17.00
C GLY A 30 -15.69 35.06 18.07
N GLU A 31 -15.82 33.93 18.78
CA GLU A 31 -16.71 33.79 19.94
C GLU A 31 -15.92 34.03 21.22
N SER A 32 -16.30 35.01 22.02
CA SER A 32 -15.61 35.35 23.27
C SER A 32 -16.20 34.67 24.53
N ALA A 33 -17.34 34.00 24.42
CA ALA A 33 -18.11 33.59 25.60
C ALA A 33 -18.19 32.08 25.86
N ASP A 34 -18.23 31.21 24.85
CA ASP A 34 -18.55 29.80 25.08
C ASP A 34 -17.36 28.87 24.83
N GLU A 35 -16.75 28.41 25.89
CA GLU A 35 -15.82 27.28 25.85
C GLU A 35 -16.61 25.97 25.69
N ARG A 36 -16.27 25.21 24.68
CA ARG A 36 -16.88 23.90 24.38
C ARG A 36 -15.90 22.80 24.76
N SER A 37 -16.38 21.71 25.29
CA SER A 37 -15.57 20.54 25.63
C SER A 37 -16.00 19.31 24.84
N ALA A 38 -15.04 18.45 24.54
CA ALA A 38 -15.29 17.17 23.90
C ALA A 38 -14.23 16.15 24.31
N THR A 39 -14.63 14.90 24.52
CA THR A 39 -13.70 13.78 24.70
C THR A 39 -13.55 13.07 23.36
N VAL A 40 -12.37 13.20 22.73
CA VAL A 40 -12.11 12.64 21.39
C VAL A 40 -10.79 11.89 21.38
N ARG A 41 -10.76 10.75 20.72
CA ARG A 41 -9.51 10.10 20.35
C ARG A 41 -8.97 10.79 19.08
N LEU A 42 -7.74 11.28 19.14
CA LEU A 42 -7.06 11.92 18.02
C LEU A 42 -6.09 10.93 17.38
N ILE A 43 -6.10 10.88 16.07
CA ILE A 43 -5.15 10.13 15.22
C ILE A 43 -4.63 11.10 14.18
N PHE A 44 -3.31 11.21 14.10
CA PHE A 44 -2.62 12.08 13.15
C PHE A 44 -1.85 11.25 12.14
N ALA A 45 -1.82 11.70 10.89
CA ALA A 45 -0.94 11.16 9.87
C ALA A 45 -0.11 12.27 9.24
N SER A 46 1.14 11.95 8.88
CA SER A 46 2.06 12.85 8.22
C SER A 46 3.02 12.06 7.35
N THR A 47 3.37 12.59 6.19
CA THR A 47 4.43 12.09 5.32
C THR A 47 5.80 12.70 5.63
N GLU A 48 5.83 13.75 6.48
CA GLU A 48 7.01 14.52 6.79
C GLU A 48 7.66 14.10 8.11
N ASP A 49 8.93 14.47 8.26
CA ASP A 49 9.71 14.25 9.47
C ASP A 49 9.12 15.08 10.62
N LEU A 50 8.78 14.39 11.70
CA LEU A 50 8.13 15.02 12.86
C LEU A 50 9.01 16.11 13.50
N GLU A 51 10.30 15.87 13.60
CA GLU A 51 11.21 16.81 14.29
C GLU A 51 11.44 18.11 13.50
N LYS A 52 11.25 18.06 12.17
CA LYS A 52 11.47 19.22 11.29
C LYS A 52 10.22 20.09 11.13
N HIS A 53 9.04 19.49 11.23
CA HIS A 53 7.80 20.17 10.85
C HIS A 53 6.85 20.44 12.02
N PHE A 54 7.14 19.89 13.20
CA PHE A 54 6.28 20.06 14.34
C PHE A 54 6.99 20.76 15.52
N LEU A 55 6.23 21.52 16.27
CA LEU A 55 6.69 22.06 17.53
C LEU A 55 7.02 20.92 18.50
N ALA A 56 8.15 21.00 19.20
CA ALA A 56 8.54 20.00 20.18
C ALA A 56 7.49 19.83 21.29
N THR A 57 6.77 20.91 21.61
CA THR A 57 5.64 20.91 22.56
C THR A 57 4.46 20.11 22.05
N PHE A 58 4.21 20.08 20.76
CA PHE A 58 3.16 19.27 20.13
C PHE A 58 3.51 17.78 20.17
N ILE A 59 4.74 17.42 19.74
CA ILE A 59 5.20 16.02 19.70
C ILE A 59 5.13 15.36 21.07
N ARG A 60 5.54 16.08 22.14
CA ARG A 60 5.54 15.55 23.52
C ARG A 60 4.16 15.13 24.02
N ARG A 61 3.08 15.57 23.38
CA ARG A 61 1.69 15.23 23.75
C ARG A 61 1.14 14.05 22.99
N ILE A 62 1.91 13.53 22.02
CA ILE A 62 1.53 12.34 21.25
C ILE A 62 2.15 11.13 21.94
N PRO A 63 1.37 10.31 22.65
CA PRO A 63 1.92 9.24 23.46
C PRO A 63 2.41 8.05 22.64
N VAL A 64 1.90 7.89 21.41
CA VAL A 64 2.25 6.77 20.53
C VAL A 64 2.56 7.30 19.15
N ILE A 65 3.76 7.03 18.68
CA ILE A 65 4.21 7.35 17.32
C ILE A 65 4.53 6.04 16.62
N VAL A 66 3.93 5.82 15.46
CA VAL A 66 4.14 4.64 14.62
C VAL A 66 4.75 5.08 13.30
N LYS A 67 5.97 4.61 13.01
CA LYS A 67 6.61 4.82 11.71
C LYS A 67 6.21 3.69 10.76
N ILE A 68 5.52 4.03 9.67
CA ILE A 68 5.19 3.10 8.61
C ILE A 68 6.32 3.14 7.59
N LEU A 69 7.03 2.01 7.45
CA LEU A 69 8.15 1.90 6.51
C LEU A 69 7.64 1.84 5.06
N PRO A 70 8.41 2.39 4.10
CA PRO A 70 8.12 2.21 2.69
C PRO A 70 8.26 0.73 2.29
N ILE A 71 7.59 0.31 1.21
CA ILE A 71 7.56 -1.09 0.79
C ILE A 71 8.95 -1.67 0.50
N ALA A 72 9.90 -0.82 0.09
CA ALA A 72 11.29 -1.23 -0.17
C ALA A 72 12.06 -1.64 1.11
N GLU A 73 11.66 -1.10 2.26
CA GLU A 73 12.27 -1.40 3.57
C GLU A 73 11.52 -2.52 4.31
N ARG A 74 10.40 -3.00 3.76
CA ARG A 74 9.63 -4.09 4.34
C ARG A 74 10.17 -5.44 3.86
N GLY A 75 9.95 -6.48 4.67
CA GLY A 75 10.39 -7.82 4.31
C GLY A 75 9.74 -8.35 3.02
N GLN A 76 10.42 -9.28 2.33
CA GLN A 76 9.97 -9.87 1.07
C GLN A 76 8.58 -10.52 1.20
N PHE A 77 8.27 -11.14 2.35
CA PHE A 77 6.98 -11.75 2.60
C PHE A 77 5.83 -10.74 2.60
N GLU A 78 6.06 -9.56 3.19
CA GLU A 78 5.05 -8.50 3.20
C GLU A 78 4.83 -7.94 1.79
N ARG A 79 5.91 -7.75 1.03
CA ARG A 79 5.82 -7.32 -0.38
C ARG A 79 5.03 -8.32 -1.22
N LEU A 80 5.32 -9.62 -1.07
CA LEU A 80 4.59 -10.68 -1.75
C LEU A 80 3.11 -10.70 -1.36
N ALA A 81 2.80 -10.48 -0.07
CA ALA A 81 1.43 -10.39 0.40
C ALA A 81 0.66 -9.23 -0.26
N PHE A 82 1.29 -8.06 -0.44
CA PHE A 82 0.70 -6.94 -1.19
C PHE A 82 0.47 -7.29 -2.66
N ILE A 83 1.44 -7.91 -3.33
CA ILE A 83 1.30 -8.35 -4.74
C ILE A 83 0.09 -9.29 -4.87
N HIS A 84 0.01 -10.30 -4.02
CA HIS A 84 -1.12 -11.23 -4.00
C HIS A 84 -2.44 -10.52 -3.73
N HIS A 85 -2.47 -9.65 -2.71
CA HIS A 85 -3.67 -8.90 -2.35
C HIS A 85 -4.20 -8.05 -3.51
N PHE A 86 -3.33 -7.34 -4.22
CA PHE A 86 -3.76 -6.48 -5.32
C PHE A 86 -4.21 -7.28 -6.54
N PHE A 87 -3.50 -8.35 -6.91
CA PHE A 87 -3.98 -9.24 -7.98
C PHE A 87 -5.34 -9.86 -7.63
N ARG A 88 -5.54 -10.28 -6.39
CA ARG A 88 -6.83 -10.82 -5.94
C ARG A 88 -7.95 -9.77 -6.04
N ARG A 89 -7.72 -8.54 -5.65
CA ARG A 89 -8.69 -7.44 -5.83
C ARG A 89 -9.04 -7.23 -7.30
N GLU A 90 -8.06 -7.29 -8.18
CA GLU A 90 -8.30 -7.20 -9.63
C GLU A 90 -9.04 -8.43 -10.16
N ALA A 91 -8.73 -9.66 -9.72
CA ALA A 91 -9.46 -10.87 -10.04
C ALA A 91 -10.96 -10.75 -9.68
N GLN A 92 -11.24 -10.26 -8.48
CA GLN A 92 -12.60 -9.99 -8.02
C GLN A 92 -13.30 -8.93 -8.86
N ARG A 93 -12.61 -7.82 -9.15
CA ARG A 93 -13.15 -6.72 -9.97
C ARG A 93 -13.48 -7.16 -11.40
N LEU A 94 -12.64 -8.00 -11.99
CA LEU A 94 -12.80 -8.53 -13.35
C LEU A 94 -13.74 -9.75 -13.40
N ASN A 95 -14.09 -10.31 -12.23
CA ASN A 95 -14.85 -11.55 -12.09
C ASN A 95 -14.20 -12.74 -12.84
N HIS A 96 -12.86 -12.81 -12.82
CA HIS A 96 -12.04 -13.86 -13.43
C HIS A 96 -10.92 -14.27 -12.48
N ASP A 97 -10.60 -15.56 -12.48
CA ASP A 97 -9.37 -16.02 -11.89
C ASP A 97 -8.18 -15.57 -12.76
N LEU A 98 -7.00 -15.42 -12.19
CA LEU A 98 -5.82 -14.96 -12.93
C LEU A 98 -4.77 -16.05 -12.96
N ALA A 99 -4.24 -16.32 -14.16
CA ALA A 99 -3.06 -17.17 -14.38
C ALA A 99 -1.89 -16.26 -14.77
N LEU A 100 -0.95 -16.08 -13.86
CA LEU A 100 0.20 -15.19 -14.03
C LEU A 100 1.43 -16.02 -14.43
N ASP A 101 2.21 -15.52 -15.38
CA ASP A 101 3.58 -16.03 -15.56
C ASP A 101 4.39 -15.69 -14.31
N GLY A 102 5.13 -16.66 -13.76
CA GLY A 102 5.89 -16.49 -12.50
C GLY A 102 6.94 -15.37 -12.55
N GLU A 103 7.39 -15.02 -13.77
CA GLU A 103 8.27 -13.90 -14.02
C GLU A 103 7.65 -12.56 -13.60
N ILE A 104 6.34 -12.37 -13.77
CA ILE A 104 5.63 -11.15 -13.35
C ILE A 104 5.82 -10.92 -11.86
N VAL A 105 5.59 -11.95 -11.05
CA VAL A 105 5.78 -11.87 -9.59
C VAL A 105 7.24 -11.57 -9.26
N SER A 106 8.18 -12.24 -9.95
CA SER A 106 9.62 -12.05 -9.76
C SER A 106 10.06 -10.61 -10.06
N GLN A 107 9.56 -10.02 -11.14
CA GLN A 107 9.83 -8.63 -11.51
C GLN A 107 9.22 -7.66 -10.50
N LEU A 108 7.97 -7.85 -10.12
CA LEU A 108 7.30 -7.03 -9.11
C LEU A 108 7.99 -7.09 -7.74
N MET A 109 8.66 -8.21 -7.41
CA MET A 109 9.45 -8.35 -6.18
C MET A 109 10.75 -7.53 -6.21
N ARG A 110 11.30 -7.24 -7.38
CA ARG A 110 12.58 -6.51 -7.57
C ARG A 110 12.40 -5.04 -7.84
N GLU A 111 11.25 -4.65 -8.41
CA GLU A 111 11.00 -3.30 -8.91
C GLU A 111 11.10 -2.24 -7.81
N THR A 112 11.79 -1.15 -8.13
CA THR A 112 11.80 0.05 -7.30
C THR A 112 10.54 0.87 -7.61
N LEU A 113 9.61 0.87 -6.67
CA LEU A 113 8.29 1.44 -6.86
C LEU A 113 8.24 2.92 -6.47
N GLU A 114 8.12 3.79 -7.46
CA GLU A 114 7.69 5.16 -7.23
C GLU A 114 6.24 5.16 -6.72
N GLY A 115 5.98 5.91 -5.65
CA GLY A 115 4.64 5.92 -5.03
C GLY A 115 4.35 4.78 -4.06
N ASN A 116 5.39 4.01 -3.69
CA ASN A 116 5.32 3.03 -2.59
C ASN A 116 4.23 1.95 -2.84
N VAL A 117 3.40 1.65 -1.84
CA VAL A 117 2.30 0.66 -1.93
C VAL A 117 1.28 1.06 -3.00
N GLY A 118 0.93 2.36 -3.10
CA GLY A 118 0.04 2.88 -4.14
C GLY A 118 0.60 2.73 -5.55
N GLY A 119 1.92 2.88 -5.71
CA GLY A 119 2.62 2.62 -6.97
C GLY A 119 2.50 1.15 -7.40
N LEU A 120 2.67 0.21 -6.46
CA LEU A 120 2.47 -1.22 -6.72
C LEU A 120 1.03 -1.54 -7.12
N GLU A 121 0.05 -0.99 -6.40
CA GLU A 121 -1.37 -1.18 -6.74
C GLU A 121 -1.68 -0.69 -8.15
N ASN A 122 -1.23 0.51 -8.50
CA ASN A 122 -1.45 1.08 -9.84
C ASN A 122 -0.76 0.27 -10.93
N LEU A 123 0.46 -0.21 -10.69
CA LEU A 123 1.18 -1.05 -11.64
C LEU A 123 0.44 -2.36 -11.90
N ILE A 124 0.00 -3.05 -10.86
CA ILE A 124 -0.78 -4.30 -10.98
C ILE A 124 -2.10 -4.05 -11.71
N ARG A 125 -2.79 -2.95 -11.39
CA ARG A 125 -4.02 -2.57 -12.09
C ARG A 125 -3.79 -2.36 -13.60
N ASN A 126 -2.69 -1.70 -13.97
CA ASN A 126 -2.34 -1.48 -15.37
C ASN A 126 -2.00 -2.79 -16.08
N ILE A 127 -1.26 -3.70 -15.43
CA ILE A 127 -0.97 -5.04 -15.98
C ILE A 127 -2.28 -5.80 -16.23
N CYS A 128 -3.19 -5.83 -15.27
CA CYS A 128 -4.48 -6.49 -15.43
C CYS A 128 -5.35 -5.84 -16.51
N ALA A 129 -5.34 -4.52 -16.63
CA ALA A 129 -6.06 -3.80 -17.70
C ALA A 129 -5.50 -4.12 -19.08
N SER A 130 -4.17 -4.18 -19.22
CA SER A 130 -3.51 -4.60 -20.48
C SER A 130 -3.85 -6.04 -20.84
N ALA A 131 -3.81 -6.95 -19.85
CA ALA A 131 -4.19 -8.34 -20.05
C ALA A 131 -5.67 -8.47 -20.43
N TRP A 132 -6.54 -7.67 -19.83
CA TRP A 132 -7.96 -7.65 -20.19
C TRP A 132 -8.20 -7.22 -21.62
N THR A 133 -7.42 -6.26 -22.12
CA THR A 133 -7.58 -5.70 -23.46
C THR A 133 -6.93 -6.56 -24.53
N PHE A 134 -5.73 -7.09 -24.28
CA PHE A 134 -4.88 -7.74 -25.29
C PHE A 134 -4.57 -9.20 -24.99
N GLY A 135 -4.94 -9.68 -23.78
CA GLY A 135 -4.61 -11.03 -23.33
C GLY A 135 -5.61 -12.10 -23.79
N GLU A 136 -5.24 -13.34 -23.52
CA GLU A 136 -6.07 -14.51 -23.75
C GLU A 136 -7.01 -14.74 -22.57
N ARG A 137 -8.25 -15.04 -22.86
CA ARG A 137 -9.29 -15.34 -21.86
C ARG A 137 -9.99 -16.64 -22.21
N ASP A 138 -10.07 -17.50 -21.22
CA ASP A 138 -10.92 -18.68 -21.25
C ASP A 138 -12.11 -18.47 -20.30
N SER A 139 -13.03 -19.44 -20.21
CA SER A 139 -14.22 -19.36 -19.36
C SER A 139 -13.88 -19.08 -17.89
N GLY A 140 -13.82 -17.80 -17.51
CA GLY A 140 -13.56 -17.36 -16.13
C GLY A 140 -12.08 -17.27 -15.74
N LEU A 141 -11.14 -17.47 -16.66
CA LEU A 141 -9.69 -17.37 -16.45
C LEU A 141 -9.08 -16.34 -17.39
N LEU A 142 -8.32 -15.40 -16.83
CA LEU A 142 -7.53 -14.41 -17.56
C LEU A 142 -6.05 -14.76 -17.48
N HIS A 143 -5.41 -14.92 -18.63
CA HIS A 143 -3.98 -15.18 -18.72
C HIS A 143 -3.18 -13.88 -18.77
N ILE A 144 -2.26 -13.71 -17.84
CA ILE A 144 -1.36 -12.55 -17.77
C ILE A 144 0.05 -13.01 -18.09
N LYS A 145 0.49 -12.71 -19.31
CA LYS A 145 1.81 -13.08 -19.83
C LYS A 145 2.85 -12.00 -19.52
N ALA A 146 4.09 -12.39 -19.30
CA ALA A 146 5.20 -11.48 -19.00
C ALA A 146 5.38 -10.41 -20.09
N GLY A 147 5.11 -10.71 -21.36
CA GLY A 147 5.16 -9.75 -22.46
C GLY A 147 4.14 -8.58 -22.37
N LEU A 148 3.21 -8.60 -21.41
CA LEU A 148 2.29 -7.49 -21.13
C LEU A 148 2.82 -6.51 -20.08
N LEU A 149 3.99 -6.79 -19.49
CA LEU A 149 4.65 -5.86 -18.58
C LEU A 149 5.10 -4.61 -19.32
N PRO A 150 5.11 -3.44 -18.66
CA PRO A 150 5.73 -2.24 -19.21
C PRO A 150 7.20 -2.46 -19.59
N ASP A 151 7.66 -1.85 -20.68
CA ASP A 151 9.02 -2.02 -21.22
C ASP A 151 10.12 -1.84 -20.17
N ARG A 152 9.94 -0.91 -19.23
CA ARG A 152 10.87 -0.68 -18.12
C ARG A 152 11.10 -1.92 -17.24
N LEU A 153 10.09 -2.78 -17.10
CA LEU A 153 10.18 -4.01 -16.31
C LEU A 153 10.76 -5.17 -17.13
N LEU A 154 10.69 -5.09 -18.45
CA LEU A 154 11.27 -6.08 -19.35
C LEU A 154 12.76 -5.86 -19.55
N ALA A 155 13.25 -4.62 -19.45
CA ALA A 155 14.64 -4.25 -19.70
C ALA A 155 15.63 -4.85 -18.69
N ASP A 156 15.20 -5.08 -17.45
CA ASP A 156 16.02 -5.64 -16.36
C ASP A 156 15.88 -7.16 -16.22
N ALA A 157 15.14 -7.82 -17.11
CA ALA A 157 15.02 -9.26 -17.11
C ALA A 157 16.34 -9.90 -17.57
N PRO A 158 17.01 -10.74 -16.75
CA PRO A 158 18.18 -11.46 -17.21
C PRO A 158 17.75 -12.37 -18.36
N PHE A 159 18.49 -12.32 -19.48
CA PHE A 159 18.21 -13.01 -20.75
C PHE A 159 18.16 -14.56 -20.65
N THR A 160 18.17 -15.12 -19.47
CA THR A 160 18.25 -16.55 -19.18
C THR A 160 17.03 -17.09 -18.46
N LEU A 161 15.83 -16.68 -18.85
CA LEU A 161 14.62 -17.38 -18.40
C LEU A 161 14.11 -18.27 -19.53
N GLN A 162 14.72 -19.46 -19.63
CA GLN A 162 14.15 -20.59 -20.35
C GLN A 162 12.74 -20.88 -19.83
N GLN A 163 11.83 -20.96 -20.74
CA GLN A 163 10.48 -21.50 -20.88
C GLN A 163 9.93 -22.52 -19.84
N ASN A 164 10.31 -22.43 -18.59
CA ASN A 164 9.68 -23.16 -17.50
C ASN A 164 9.04 -22.17 -16.53
N SER A 165 8.14 -21.35 -17.05
CA SER A 165 7.37 -20.41 -16.24
C SER A 165 6.32 -21.19 -15.47
N GLU A 166 6.64 -21.51 -14.22
CA GLU A 166 5.62 -21.91 -13.26
C GLU A 166 4.53 -20.84 -13.23
N ARG A 167 3.30 -21.24 -13.49
CA ARG A 167 2.17 -20.32 -13.44
C ARG A 167 1.72 -20.13 -12.00
N VAL A 168 1.51 -18.89 -11.62
CA VAL A 168 0.93 -18.52 -10.33
C VAL A 168 -0.57 -18.31 -10.53
N MET A 169 -1.40 -19.08 -9.81
CA MET A 169 -2.84 -18.95 -9.85
C MET A 169 -3.33 -18.04 -8.74
N ILE A 170 -4.14 -17.06 -9.09
CA ILE A 170 -4.84 -16.18 -8.16
C ILE A 170 -6.34 -16.41 -8.30
N TYR A 171 -6.93 -16.97 -7.28
CA TYR A 171 -8.37 -17.26 -7.25
C TYR A 171 -9.14 -16.07 -6.66
N ARG A 172 -10.21 -15.66 -7.34
CA ARG A 172 -11.09 -14.57 -6.90
C ARG A 172 -11.83 -14.88 -5.60
N ASP A 173 -12.26 -16.14 -5.42
CA ASP A 173 -13.11 -16.59 -4.32
C ASP A 173 -12.35 -17.41 -3.26
N GLY A 174 -11.05 -17.61 -3.42
CA GLY A 174 -10.23 -18.39 -2.49
C GLY A 174 -9.93 -17.66 -1.20
N ASP A 175 -9.94 -18.36 -0.06
CA ASP A 175 -9.24 -17.90 1.13
C ASP A 175 -7.75 -17.70 0.81
N ALA A 176 -7.12 -16.74 1.47
CA ALA A 176 -5.70 -16.46 1.29
C ALA A 176 -4.88 -17.69 1.75
N GLN A 177 -4.80 -18.70 0.90
CA GLN A 177 -3.80 -19.75 1.09
C GLN A 177 -2.43 -19.13 0.77
N PRO A 178 -1.42 -19.35 1.62
CA PRO A 178 -0.09 -18.85 1.35
C PRO A 178 0.40 -19.42 0.01
N LEU A 179 0.96 -18.56 -0.82
CA LEU A 179 1.51 -18.87 -2.16
C LEU A 179 2.63 -19.93 -2.16
N PHE A 180 2.95 -20.51 -1.01
CA PHE A 180 3.96 -21.53 -0.85
C PHE A 180 3.40 -22.76 -0.14
N SER A 181 2.88 -23.69 -0.92
CA SER A 181 2.98 -25.11 -0.56
C SER A 181 4.36 -25.60 -1.03
N GLY A 182 5.42 -25.01 -0.50
CA GLY A 182 6.75 -25.56 -0.66
C GLY A 182 6.80 -26.89 0.06
N ARG A 183 7.03 -27.98 -0.67
CA ARG A 183 7.43 -29.25 -0.08
C ARG A 183 8.63 -28.97 0.81
N HIS A 184 8.45 -29.14 2.12
CA HIS A 184 9.56 -29.29 3.02
C HIS A 184 10.38 -30.49 2.54
N HIS A 185 11.49 -30.24 1.88
CA HIS A 185 12.57 -31.22 1.87
C HIS A 185 13.21 -31.14 3.25
N GLU A 186 12.89 -32.13 4.07
CA GLU A 186 13.66 -32.47 5.26
C GLU A 186 15.11 -32.71 4.84
N TYR A 187 16.02 -31.97 5.47
CA TYR A 187 17.40 -32.37 5.70
C TYR A 187 17.73 -32.16 7.18
#